data_8850e1fd28afa7b269f7528b68ca4283
#
_entry.id   8850e1fd28afa7b269f7528b68ca4283
#
_cell.length_a   1.000
_cell.length_b   1.000
_cell.length_c   1.000
_cell.angle_alpha   90.00
_cell.angle_beta   90.00
_cell.angle_gamma   90.00
#
_symmetry.space_group_name_H-M   'P 1'
#
loop_
_entity.id
_entity.type
_entity.pdbx_description
1 polymer ?
#
loop_
_entity_poly.entity_id
_entity_poly.type
_entity_poly.pdbx_seq_one_letter_code
_entity_poly.pdbx_strand_id
1 'polypeptide(L)'
;LSRVTDMISAYLININDVKIISGKDITKAYADGFGNPYLFSCMTGKRRSNRIKFYEINPGNIRMAIVPGKARALLWTTDTGKTVLDRIYNNSHLGYSQLCAWAKKNNIFTFGQHKAYLKIIPDKESVKITCRKNGQNALPYLDSLERYYHSIISRILKEEHVVLVPFTYL
;
A
#
# COMPACT_ATOMS: atom_id res chain seq x y z
N LEU A 1 16.80 -29.93 6.75
CA LEU A 1 15.34 -29.64 6.88
C LEU A 1 14.98 -28.25 6.33
N SER A 2 15.78 -27.18 6.54
CA SER A 2 15.46 -25.82 6.06
C SER A 2 15.34 -25.73 4.53
N ARG A 3 16.25 -26.33 3.77
CA ARG A 3 16.24 -26.29 2.30
C ARG A 3 14.99 -26.92 1.66
N VAL A 4 14.50 -28.00 2.23
CA VAL A 4 13.28 -28.67 1.71
C VAL A 4 12.03 -27.81 2.00
N THR A 5 11.98 -27.22 3.18
CA THR A 5 10.87 -26.29 3.54
C THR A 5 10.88 -25.05 2.66
N ASP A 6 12.07 -24.50 2.36
CA ASP A 6 12.21 -23.35 1.46
C ASP A 6 11.82 -23.69 0.02
N MET A 7 12.17 -24.87 -0.47
CA MET A 7 11.76 -25.34 -1.80
C MET A 7 10.26 -25.60 -1.88
N ILE A 8 9.63 -26.22 -0.89
CA ILE A 8 8.19 -26.45 -0.83
C ILE A 8 7.46 -25.10 -0.74
N SER A 9 7.92 -24.19 0.07
CA SER A 9 7.37 -22.84 0.18
C SER A 9 7.46 -22.09 -1.14
N ALA A 10 8.61 -22.16 -1.85
CA ALA A 10 8.78 -21.55 -3.17
C ALA A 10 7.84 -22.15 -4.22
N TYR A 11 7.58 -23.45 -4.17
CA TYR A 11 6.68 -24.14 -5.09
C TYR A 11 5.19 -23.82 -4.83
N LEU A 12 4.83 -23.57 -3.57
CA LEU A 12 3.47 -23.22 -3.17
C LEU A 12 3.15 -21.73 -3.34
N ILE A 13 4.18 -20.86 -3.50
CA ILE A 13 4.00 -19.42 -3.67
C ILE A 13 3.73 -19.10 -5.15
N ASN A 14 2.45 -19.13 -5.54
CA ASN A 14 2.07 -18.64 -6.86
C ASN A 14 1.98 -17.11 -6.88
N ILE A 15 3.05 -16.46 -7.28
CA ILE A 15 3.11 -14.99 -7.40
C ILE A 15 2.26 -14.45 -8.57
N ASN A 16 1.83 -15.30 -9.49
CA ASN A 16 1.00 -14.90 -10.62
C ASN A 16 -0.45 -14.59 -10.21
N ASP A 17 -0.87 -15.00 -9.01
CA ASP A 17 -2.18 -14.66 -8.45
C ASP A 17 -2.28 -13.19 -7.98
N VAL A 18 -1.16 -12.46 -7.91
CA VAL A 18 -1.16 -11.07 -7.49
C VAL A 18 -1.75 -10.20 -8.59
N LYS A 19 -2.86 -9.55 -8.28
CA LYS A 19 -3.53 -8.57 -9.16
C LYS A 19 -3.20 -7.15 -8.71
N ILE A 20 -2.97 -6.27 -9.68
CA ILE A 20 -2.77 -4.84 -9.42
C ILE A 20 -4.00 -4.09 -9.90
N ILE A 21 -4.59 -3.31 -8.99
CA ILE A 21 -5.74 -2.45 -9.28
C ILE A 21 -5.44 -0.99 -8.95
N SER A 22 -6.18 -0.06 -9.56
CA SER A 22 -6.04 1.37 -9.33
C SER A 22 -7.37 2.11 -9.54
N GLY A 23 -7.41 3.38 -9.14
CA GLY A 23 -8.57 4.23 -9.38
C GLY A 23 -9.86 3.66 -8.79
N LYS A 24 -10.92 3.62 -9.59
CA LYS A 24 -12.25 3.14 -9.17
C LYS A 24 -12.28 1.67 -8.74
N ASP A 25 -11.36 0.85 -9.24
CA ASP A 25 -11.32 -0.56 -8.86
C ASP A 25 -10.86 -0.75 -7.40
N ILE A 26 -10.09 0.19 -6.85
CA ILE A 26 -9.79 0.20 -5.41
C ILE A 26 -11.09 0.40 -4.61
N THR A 27 -11.94 1.35 -5.01
CA THR A 27 -13.23 1.60 -4.35
C THR A 27 -14.13 0.37 -4.39
N LYS A 28 -14.22 -0.30 -5.55
CA LYS A 28 -14.98 -1.55 -5.70
C LYS A 28 -14.42 -2.65 -4.79
N ALA A 29 -13.11 -2.86 -4.79
CA ALA A 29 -12.47 -3.87 -3.95
C ALA A 29 -12.76 -3.66 -2.46
N TYR A 30 -12.78 -2.41 -1.99
CA TYR A 30 -13.20 -2.10 -0.61
C TYR A 30 -14.67 -2.40 -0.35
N ALA A 31 -15.56 -2.16 -1.32
CA ALA A 31 -16.99 -2.47 -1.20
C ALA A 31 -17.23 -3.98 -1.18
N ASP A 32 -16.51 -4.73 -2.02
CA ASP A 32 -16.68 -6.18 -2.19
C ASP A 32 -15.90 -7.01 -1.15
N GLY A 33 -15.25 -6.38 -0.16
CA GLY A 33 -14.48 -7.05 0.88
C GLY A 33 -13.29 -7.86 0.35
N PHE A 34 -12.75 -7.52 -0.81
CA PHE A 34 -11.61 -8.20 -1.45
C PHE A 34 -11.85 -9.69 -1.73
N GLY A 35 -13.12 -10.08 -1.92
CA GLY A 35 -13.52 -11.48 -2.10
C GLY A 35 -13.49 -12.33 -0.82
N ASN A 36 -13.31 -11.71 0.35
CA ASN A 36 -13.34 -12.38 1.64
C ASN A 36 -13.82 -11.43 2.75
N PRO A 37 -14.93 -11.75 3.45
CA PRO A 37 -15.47 -10.90 4.51
C PRO A 37 -14.50 -10.70 5.69
N TYR A 38 -13.52 -11.57 5.88
CA TYR A 38 -12.51 -11.43 6.95
C TYR A 38 -11.38 -10.44 6.60
N LEU A 39 -11.30 -9.95 5.36
CA LEU A 39 -10.41 -8.86 4.97
C LEU A 39 -11.06 -7.48 5.13
N PHE A 40 -11.98 -7.33 6.07
CA PHE A 40 -12.61 -6.06 6.38
C PHE A 40 -11.58 -4.97 6.63
N SER A 41 -11.90 -3.80 6.12
CA SER A 41 -11.14 -2.59 6.38
C SER A 41 -11.97 -1.65 7.24
N CYS A 42 -11.31 -1.01 8.20
CA CYS A 42 -11.90 0.12 8.92
C CYS A 42 -12.29 1.27 7.95
N MET A 43 -11.88 1.20 6.69
CA MET A 43 -12.19 2.16 5.62
C MET A 43 -13.57 1.95 4.98
N THR A 44 -14.25 0.83 5.21
CA THR A 44 -15.53 0.49 4.53
C THR A 44 -16.78 1.14 5.11
N GLY A 45 -16.70 1.88 6.21
CA GLY A 45 -17.84 2.58 6.80
C GLY A 45 -18.26 3.84 6.02
N LYS A 46 -19.57 4.18 6.01
CA LYS A 46 -20.12 5.39 5.33
C LYS A 46 -19.36 6.69 5.63
N ARG A 47 -18.84 6.85 6.85
CA ARG A 47 -18.05 8.04 7.26
C ARG A 47 -16.65 8.08 6.67
N ARG A 48 -16.19 7.02 6.00
CA ARG A 48 -14.81 6.87 5.52
C ARG A 48 -14.68 6.73 4.00
N SER A 49 -15.80 6.70 3.28
CA SER A 49 -15.85 6.66 1.81
C SER A 49 -15.02 7.77 1.16
N ASN A 50 -14.98 8.97 1.78
CA ASN A 50 -14.17 10.09 1.30
C ASN A 50 -12.66 9.83 1.33
N ARG A 51 -12.19 8.95 2.24
CA ARG A 51 -10.77 8.57 2.31
C ARG A 51 -10.39 7.62 1.18
N ILE A 52 -11.29 6.71 0.83
CA ILE A 52 -11.10 5.80 -0.32
C ILE A 52 -11.08 6.61 -1.62
N LYS A 53 -11.88 7.69 -1.70
CA LYS A 53 -11.90 8.59 -2.86
C LYS A 53 -10.52 9.19 -3.14
N PHE A 54 -9.70 9.43 -2.11
CA PHE A 54 -8.33 9.88 -2.29
C PHE A 54 -7.49 8.89 -3.11
N TYR A 55 -7.65 7.58 -2.88
CA TYR A 55 -6.96 6.57 -3.67
C TYR A 55 -7.46 6.55 -5.12
N GLU A 56 -8.78 6.71 -5.29
CA GLU A 56 -9.42 6.70 -6.61
C GLU A 56 -8.91 7.82 -7.52
N ILE A 57 -8.75 9.04 -6.99
CA ILE A 57 -8.34 10.21 -7.78
C ILE A 57 -6.83 10.32 -8.01
N ASN A 58 -6.03 9.44 -7.41
CA ASN A 58 -4.57 9.40 -7.53
C ASN A 58 -4.05 8.08 -8.13
N PRO A 59 -4.58 7.59 -9.28
CA PRO A 59 -4.23 6.27 -9.82
C PRO A 59 -2.76 6.17 -10.27
N GLY A 60 -2.10 7.28 -10.55
CA GLY A 60 -0.69 7.34 -10.91
C GLY A 60 0.26 7.10 -9.73
N ASN A 61 -0.16 7.55 -8.53
CA ASN A 61 0.66 7.46 -7.32
C ASN A 61 0.22 6.31 -6.42
N ILE A 62 -1.05 5.87 -6.54
CA ILE A 62 -1.65 4.89 -5.64
C ILE A 62 -2.27 3.75 -6.42
N ARG A 63 -1.75 2.57 -6.18
CA ARG A 63 -2.28 1.30 -6.68
C ARG A 63 -2.47 0.35 -5.50
N MET A 64 -3.07 -0.79 -5.73
CA MET A 64 -3.21 -1.83 -4.72
C MET A 64 -2.83 -3.18 -5.31
N ALA A 65 -1.98 -3.90 -4.60
CA ALA A 65 -1.69 -5.30 -4.87
C ALA A 65 -2.62 -6.19 -4.05
N ILE A 66 -3.26 -7.16 -4.70
CA ILE A 66 -4.23 -8.06 -4.10
C ILE A 66 -3.88 -9.50 -4.45
N VAL A 67 -3.84 -10.35 -3.45
CA VAL A 67 -4.01 -11.80 -3.60
C VAL A 67 -5.47 -12.10 -3.25
N PRO A 68 -6.34 -12.43 -4.23
CA PRO A 68 -7.77 -12.53 -3.99
C PRO A 68 -8.12 -13.42 -2.79
N GLY A 69 -8.95 -12.89 -1.89
CA GLY A 69 -9.38 -13.57 -0.68
C GLY A 69 -8.31 -13.85 0.39
N LYS A 70 -7.05 -13.47 0.18
CA LYS A 70 -5.93 -13.83 1.08
C LYS A 70 -5.17 -12.62 1.64
N ALA A 71 -4.84 -11.63 0.80
CA ALA A 71 -4.05 -10.48 1.24
C ALA A 71 -4.21 -9.28 0.32
N ARG A 72 -3.92 -8.09 0.83
CA ARG A 72 -3.84 -6.83 0.07
C ARG A 72 -2.83 -5.89 0.68
N ALA A 73 -2.29 -4.98 -0.14
CA ALA A 73 -1.46 -3.87 0.30
C ALA A 73 -1.54 -2.71 -0.69
N LEU A 74 -1.43 -1.48 -0.20
CA LEU A 74 -1.26 -0.32 -1.07
C LEU A 74 0.15 -0.31 -1.65
N LEU A 75 0.25 0.19 -2.86
CA LEU A 75 1.49 0.48 -3.57
C LEU A 75 1.55 1.99 -3.80
N TRP A 76 2.56 2.60 -3.26
CA TRP A 76 2.83 4.02 -3.43
C TRP A 76 3.92 4.22 -4.48
N THR A 77 3.68 5.12 -5.43
CA THR A 77 4.72 5.57 -6.36
C THR A 77 5.22 6.92 -5.90
N THR A 78 6.49 7.00 -5.58
CA THR A 78 7.14 8.25 -5.14
C THR A 78 7.37 9.18 -6.33
N ASP A 79 7.66 10.45 -6.04
CA ASP A 79 7.96 11.46 -7.07
C ASP A 79 9.22 11.13 -7.87
N THR A 80 10.10 10.28 -7.33
CA THR A 80 11.28 9.73 -8.02
C THR A 80 10.99 8.45 -8.81
N GLY A 81 9.72 8.03 -8.89
CA GLY A 81 9.28 6.84 -9.63
C GLY A 81 9.50 5.50 -8.91
N LYS A 82 9.99 5.50 -7.67
CA LYS A 82 10.14 4.27 -6.90
C LYS A 82 8.78 3.79 -6.39
N THR A 83 8.54 2.48 -6.46
CA THR A 83 7.34 1.88 -5.90
C THR A 83 7.61 1.31 -4.52
N VAL A 84 6.74 1.62 -3.56
CA VAL A 84 6.84 1.18 -2.16
C VAL A 84 5.59 0.42 -1.77
N LEU A 85 5.77 -0.77 -1.20
CA LEU A 85 4.71 -1.57 -0.62
C LEU A 85 4.43 -1.07 0.81
N ASP A 86 3.17 -0.74 1.03
CA ASP A 86 2.65 -0.38 2.34
C ASP A 86 2.35 -1.63 3.18
N ARG A 87 1.75 -1.45 4.34
CA ARG A 87 1.35 -2.55 5.23
C ARG A 87 0.52 -3.59 4.49
N ILE A 88 0.90 -4.87 4.65
CA ILE A 88 0.13 -5.99 4.14
C ILE A 88 -0.97 -6.35 5.15
N TYR A 89 -2.21 -6.34 4.67
CA TYR A 89 -3.36 -6.90 5.36
C TYR A 89 -3.60 -8.30 4.81
N ASN A 90 -3.61 -9.29 5.68
CA ASN A 90 -3.75 -10.69 5.28
C ASN A 90 -4.55 -11.47 6.33
N ASN A 91 -5.22 -12.52 5.87
CA ASN A 91 -5.88 -13.52 6.71
C ASN A 91 -5.14 -14.87 6.70
N SER A 92 -4.04 -14.97 5.97
CA SER A 92 -3.22 -16.18 5.88
C SER A 92 -1.74 -15.84 5.68
N HIS A 93 -0.86 -16.66 6.24
CA HIS A 93 0.58 -16.54 6.00
C HIS A 93 0.94 -16.69 4.52
N LEU A 94 0.21 -17.53 3.79
CA LEU A 94 0.43 -17.73 2.35
C LEU A 94 0.21 -16.43 1.58
N GLY A 95 -0.89 -15.70 1.84
CA GLY A 95 -1.17 -14.43 1.16
C GLY A 95 -0.11 -13.37 1.45
N TYR A 96 0.38 -13.30 2.69
CA TYR A 96 1.50 -12.43 3.06
C TYR A 96 2.77 -12.78 2.28
N SER A 97 3.15 -14.07 2.27
CA SER A 97 4.35 -14.56 1.58
C SER A 97 4.28 -14.34 0.07
N GLN A 98 3.08 -14.51 -0.54
CA GLN A 98 2.86 -14.25 -1.97
C GLN A 98 3.11 -12.77 -2.31
N LEU A 99 2.57 -11.83 -1.51
CA LEU A 99 2.81 -10.40 -1.74
C LEU A 99 4.26 -10.02 -1.54
N CYS A 100 4.93 -10.54 -0.51
CA CYS A 100 6.37 -10.28 -0.29
C CYS A 100 7.23 -10.83 -1.43
N ALA A 101 7.00 -12.06 -1.87
CA ALA A 101 7.74 -12.69 -2.96
C ALA A 101 7.52 -11.93 -4.28
N TRP A 102 6.27 -11.57 -4.57
CA TRP A 102 5.92 -10.76 -5.73
C TRP A 102 6.59 -9.38 -5.70
N ALA A 103 6.55 -8.69 -4.57
CA ALA A 103 7.17 -7.38 -4.40
C ALA A 103 8.69 -7.44 -4.57
N LYS A 104 9.34 -8.48 -4.01
CA LYS A 104 10.78 -8.73 -4.18
C LYS A 104 11.15 -8.96 -5.65
N LYS A 105 10.39 -9.79 -6.37
CA LYS A 105 10.60 -10.04 -7.80
C LYS A 105 10.50 -8.77 -8.65
N ASN A 106 9.61 -7.85 -8.26
CA ASN A 106 9.37 -6.59 -8.97
C ASN A 106 10.20 -5.40 -8.44
N ASN A 107 11.23 -5.65 -7.62
CA ASN A 107 12.08 -4.62 -7.03
C ASN A 107 11.33 -3.52 -6.28
N ILE A 108 10.25 -3.88 -5.60
CA ILE A 108 9.41 -2.97 -4.81
C ILE A 108 10.06 -2.80 -3.43
N PHE A 109 10.11 -1.55 -2.96
CA PHE A 109 10.66 -1.19 -1.65
C PHE A 109 9.60 -1.30 -0.54
N THR A 110 10.03 -1.14 0.71
CA THR A 110 9.16 -0.96 1.88
C THR A 110 9.60 0.26 2.69
N PHE A 111 8.67 0.84 3.45
CA PHE A 111 8.99 1.88 4.44
C PHE A 111 9.62 1.32 5.73
N GLY A 112 9.84 0.00 5.83
CA GLY A 112 10.47 -0.67 6.96
C GLY A 112 9.64 -1.80 7.59
N GLN A 113 8.33 -1.88 7.33
CA GLN A 113 7.46 -2.91 7.93
C GLN A 113 7.78 -4.32 7.44
N HIS A 114 8.29 -4.44 6.23
CA HIS A 114 8.63 -5.71 5.58
C HIS A 114 10.14 -5.85 5.36
N LYS A 115 10.97 -5.19 6.21
CA LYS A 115 12.44 -5.16 6.09
C LYS A 115 13.12 -6.53 6.07
N ALA A 116 12.47 -7.55 6.63
CA ALA A 116 12.98 -8.93 6.59
C ALA A 116 12.91 -9.53 5.17
N TYR A 117 12.07 -9.00 4.28
CA TYR A 117 11.82 -9.54 2.94
C TYR A 117 12.12 -8.56 1.81
N LEU A 118 11.97 -7.26 2.07
CA LEU A 118 12.07 -6.20 1.07
C LEU A 118 13.12 -5.16 1.47
N LYS A 119 13.74 -4.56 0.46
CA LYS A 119 14.65 -3.43 0.66
C LYS A 119 13.89 -2.22 1.19
N ILE A 120 14.44 -1.57 2.22
CA ILE A 120 13.93 -0.28 2.69
C ILE A 120 14.30 0.78 1.64
N ILE A 121 13.40 1.74 1.41
CA ILE A 121 13.70 2.87 0.52
C ILE A 121 14.84 3.71 1.13
N PRO A 122 15.92 4.01 0.38
CA PRO A 122 17.21 4.35 0.99
C PRO A 122 17.35 5.79 1.52
N ASP A 123 16.56 6.74 1.02
CA ASP A 123 16.78 8.16 1.35
C ASP A 123 15.48 8.98 1.46
N LYS A 124 15.57 10.12 2.15
CA LYS A 124 14.45 11.04 2.39
C LYS A 124 13.82 11.60 1.12
N GLU A 125 14.62 11.96 0.14
CA GLU A 125 14.12 12.56 -1.09
C GLU A 125 13.35 11.56 -1.93
N SER A 126 13.73 10.28 -1.85
CA SER A 126 13.08 9.19 -2.56
C SER A 126 11.68 8.84 -2.05
N VAL A 127 11.27 9.37 -0.89
CA VAL A 127 9.98 9.00 -0.26
C VAL A 127 8.88 10.05 -0.42
N LYS A 128 9.14 11.15 -1.08
CA LYS A 128 8.12 12.16 -1.37
C LYS A 128 7.08 11.61 -2.35
N ILE A 129 5.81 11.84 -2.05
CA ILE A 129 4.68 11.43 -2.87
C ILE A 129 3.72 12.61 -3.00
N THR A 130 3.63 13.18 -4.20
CA THR A 130 2.74 14.31 -4.48
C THR A 130 1.40 13.78 -4.99
N CYS A 131 0.33 14.03 -4.24
CA CYS A 131 -1.02 13.57 -4.55
C CYS A 131 -1.99 14.74 -4.69
N ARG A 132 -3.03 14.58 -5.51
CA ARG A 132 -4.16 15.51 -5.57
C ARG A 132 -4.99 15.43 -4.29
N LYS A 133 -5.41 16.58 -3.77
CA LYS A 133 -6.35 16.64 -2.66
C LYS A 133 -7.75 16.25 -3.14
N ASN A 134 -8.46 15.53 -2.30
CA ASN A 134 -9.89 15.37 -2.45
C ASN A 134 -10.55 16.52 -1.70
N GLY A 135 -11.09 17.53 -2.33
CA GLY A 135 -11.66 18.80 -1.82
C GLY A 135 -12.24 18.89 -0.39
N GLN A 136 -12.29 17.80 0.30
CA GLN A 136 -12.55 17.64 1.73
C GLN A 136 -11.20 17.25 2.35
N ASN A 137 -10.66 17.96 3.28
CA ASN A 137 -9.38 17.75 4.00
C ASN A 137 -9.16 16.34 4.60
N ALA A 138 -9.80 15.32 4.05
CA ALA A 138 -9.71 13.93 4.47
C ALA A 138 -8.49 13.28 3.81
N LEU A 139 -7.37 13.29 4.51
CA LEU A 139 -6.24 12.45 4.16
C LEU A 139 -6.62 10.97 4.28
N PRO A 140 -6.07 10.11 3.43
CA PRO A 140 -6.28 8.68 3.54
C PRO A 140 -5.77 8.17 4.88
N TYR A 141 -6.32 7.05 5.34
CA TYR A 141 -5.76 6.31 6.45
C TYR A 141 -4.52 5.58 5.93
N LEU A 142 -3.35 6.08 6.30
CA LEU A 142 -2.06 5.55 5.86
C LEU A 142 -1.46 4.73 6.99
N ASP A 143 -1.75 3.44 7.05
CA ASP A 143 -1.32 2.59 8.17
C ASP A 143 0.20 2.55 8.37
N SER A 144 0.96 2.53 7.30
CA SER A 144 2.42 2.59 7.39
C SER A 144 2.94 3.98 7.67
N LEU A 145 2.15 4.97 7.39
CA LEU A 145 2.46 6.37 7.64
C LEU A 145 1.86 6.83 8.98
N GLU A 146 0.97 6.08 9.62
CA GLU A 146 0.39 6.45 10.91
C GLU A 146 1.44 6.51 12.04
N ARG A 147 2.47 5.70 11.98
CA ARG A 147 3.67 5.86 12.85
C ARG A 147 4.56 7.03 12.43
N TYR A 148 4.29 7.62 11.29
CA TYR A 148 5.06 8.67 10.64
C TYR A 148 4.25 9.94 10.44
N TYR A 149 3.08 10.02 11.09
CA TYR A 149 2.12 11.09 10.96
C TYR A 149 2.38 12.19 11.96
N HIS A 150 3.28 13.12 11.75
CA HIS A 150 3.13 14.46 12.32
C HIS A 150 3.88 15.56 11.62
N SER A 151 4.10 15.48 10.34
CA SER A 151 4.30 16.74 9.64
C SER A 151 3.61 16.70 8.29
N ILE A 152 2.30 16.84 8.38
CA ILE A 152 1.65 17.64 7.37
C ILE A 152 2.29 19.00 7.50
N ILE A 153 3.26 19.29 6.69
CA ILE A 153 3.53 20.66 6.31
C ILE A 153 2.38 21.05 5.39
N SER A 154 1.20 21.12 5.97
CA SER A 154 0.07 21.87 5.42
C SER A 154 0.33 23.34 5.68
N ARG A 155 1.48 23.84 5.30
CA ARG A 155 1.60 25.25 5.05
C ARG A 155 1.00 25.49 3.69
N ILE A 156 -0.37 25.73 3.75
CA ILE A 156 -1.04 26.71 2.92
C ILE A 156 -0.46 26.75 1.50
N LEU A 157 -0.54 25.63 0.83
CA LEU A 157 -0.60 25.69 -0.61
C LEU A 157 -2.08 25.89 -0.92
N LYS A 158 -2.41 27.01 -1.52
CA LYS A 158 -3.62 27.18 -2.34
C LYS A 158 -3.65 26.14 -3.46
N GLU A 159 -2.92 25.09 -3.33
CA GLU A 159 -2.64 24.07 -4.33
C GLU A 159 -3.53 22.86 -4.09
N GLU A 160 -4.03 22.33 -5.18
CA GLU A 160 -4.84 21.11 -5.24
C GLU A 160 -4.06 19.85 -4.85
N HIS A 161 -2.84 19.95 -4.34
CA HIS A 161 -1.94 18.85 -4.05
C HIS A 161 -1.52 18.78 -2.57
N VAL A 162 -1.15 17.59 -2.15
CA VAL A 162 -0.54 17.29 -0.85
C VAL A 162 0.72 16.46 -1.08
N VAL A 163 1.79 16.81 -0.37
CA VAL A 163 3.02 16.02 -0.35
C VAL A 163 3.01 15.15 0.91
N LEU A 164 3.16 13.85 0.71
CA LEU A 164 3.25 12.86 1.77
C LEU A 164 4.72 12.51 1.98
N VAL A 165 5.18 12.55 3.22
CA VAL A 165 6.55 12.17 3.60
C VAL A 165 6.48 11.28 4.83
N PRO A 166 7.14 10.11 4.84
CA PRO A 166 7.21 9.27 6.04
C PRO A 166 7.94 9.98 7.19
N PHE A 167 7.42 9.85 8.39
CA PHE A 167 7.96 10.54 9.59
C PHE A 167 9.41 10.17 9.92
N THR A 168 9.86 8.93 9.66
CA THR A 168 11.26 8.51 9.89
C THR A 168 12.28 9.35 9.12
N TYR A 169 11.82 10.15 8.19
CA TYR A 169 12.69 10.95 7.33
C TYR A 169 12.53 12.46 7.56
N LEU A 170 11.86 12.83 8.64
CA LEU A 170 11.76 14.20 9.12
C LEU A 170 12.77 14.46 10.24
#